data_d8773d7625be2da87f408618a5b2e224
#
_entry.id   d8773d7625be2da87f408618a5b2e224
#
_cell.length_a   1.000
_cell.length_b   1.000
_cell.length_c   1.000
_cell.angle_alpha   90.00
_cell.angle_beta   90.00
_cell.angle_gamma   90.00
#
_symmetry.space_group_name_H-M   'P 1'
#
loop_
_entity.id
_entity.type
_entity.pdbx_description
1 polymer ?
#
loop_
_entity_poly.entity_id
_entity_poly.type
_entity_poly.pdbx_seq_one_letter_code
_entity_poly.pdbx_strand_id
1 'polypeptide(L)'
;HPRYWLSWAGIAALWCTVQLPYPLLLKTGHGLGRLAMRLLPRRVEIARRNLELCFPDMKEDERERLLERNFESVGMGVIETGIAWFWPDWRVRKHFSVTGYEHMEQARAQGRGVVLIGMHFLTLELGARIFGMLNAGIGVYRPNNNALLDWLQTRGRLRSNKTMLDRYDLKGMIRALKQNEILWYAPDHDYGKTNSVFVPFFAVPDAATTAGSYMLVKSARPAVIPFVPRRKADGTGYELIILEDISDTLQGGDKASVATQMNRAIERAVMMA
;
A
#
# COMPACT_ATOMS: atom_id res chain seq x y z
N HIS A 1 13.61 -27.17 -5.53
CA HIS A 1 12.65 -28.21 -5.85
C HIS A 1 11.98 -27.90 -7.20
N PRO A 2 11.78 -28.88 -8.12
CA PRO A 2 11.24 -28.66 -9.48
C PRO A 2 9.91 -27.89 -9.52
N ARG A 3 9.04 -28.06 -8.54
CA ARG A 3 7.76 -27.32 -8.43
C ARG A 3 7.91 -25.81 -8.44
N TYR A 4 9.11 -25.28 -8.16
CA TYR A 4 9.38 -23.84 -8.13
C TYR A 4 10.10 -23.32 -9.36
N TRP A 5 10.44 -24.16 -10.35
CA TRP A 5 11.22 -23.70 -11.51
C TRP A 5 10.55 -22.56 -12.27
N LEU A 6 9.24 -22.63 -12.49
CA LEU A 6 8.50 -21.56 -13.13
C LEU A 6 8.54 -20.26 -12.29
N SER A 7 8.43 -20.38 -10.97
CA SER A 7 8.56 -19.23 -10.06
C SER A 7 9.98 -18.64 -10.12
N TRP A 8 11.01 -19.50 -10.14
CA TRP A 8 12.39 -19.05 -10.30
C TRP A 8 12.63 -18.36 -11.64
N ALA A 9 12.08 -18.89 -12.73
CA ALA A 9 12.17 -18.27 -14.06
C ALA A 9 11.52 -16.87 -14.04
N GLY A 10 10.34 -16.74 -13.44
CA GLY A 10 9.67 -15.43 -13.28
C GLY A 10 10.48 -14.44 -12.42
N ILE A 11 11.06 -14.91 -11.31
CA ILE A 11 11.94 -14.09 -10.44
C ILE A 11 13.19 -13.65 -11.20
N ALA A 12 13.83 -14.55 -11.94
CA ALA A 12 15.01 -14.23 -12.75
C ALA A 12 14.68 -13.23 -13.85
N ALA A 13 13.57 -13.42 -14.55
CA ALA A 13 13.09 -12.48 -15.56
C ALA A 13 12.84 -11.08 -14.96
N LEU A 14 12.18 -11.02 -13.80
CA LEU A 14 11.97 -9.74 -13.09
C LEU A 14 13.28 -9.11 -12.67
N TRP A 15 14.21 -9.90 -12.11
CA TRP A 15 15.54 -9.43 -11.72
C TRP A 15 16.31 -8.86 -12.92
N CYS A 16 16.34 -9.55 -14.05
CA CYS A 16 16.96 -9.07 -15.27
C CYS A 16 16.30 -7.78 -15.77
N THR A 17 14.97 -7.75 -15.79
CA THR A 17 14.20 -6.59 -16.25
C THR A 17 14.54 -5.35 -15.45
N VAL A 18 14.57 -5.42 -14.12
CA VAL A 18 14.84 -4.24 -13.29
C VAL A 18 16.29 -3.75 -13.33
N GLN A 19 17.20 -4.45 -14.04
CA GLN A 19 18.54 -3.90 -14.32
C GLN A 19 18.53 -2.86 -15.44
N LEU A 20 17.48 -2.81 -16.26
CA LEU A 20 17.35 -1.84 -17.35
C LEU A 20 17.38 -0.39 -16.84
N PRO A 21 17.74 0.59 -17.69
CA PRO A 21 17.58 2.01 -17.38
C PRO A 21 16.13 2.37 -17.05
N TYR A 22 15.94 3.31 -16.12
CA TYR A 22 14.62 3.66 -15.61
C TYR A 22 13.56 4.01 -16.69
N PRO A 23 13.89 4.77 -17.76
CA PRO A 23 12.92 5.04 -18.84
C PRO A 23 12.44 3.78 -19.57
N LEU A 24 13.28 2.75 -19.68
CA LEU A 24 12.88 1.47 -20.27
C LEU A 24 11.98 0.68 -19.33
N LEU A 25 12.19 0.79 -18.01
CA LEU A 25 11.32 0.19 -17.02
C LEU A 25 9.91 0.75 -17.08
N LEU A 26 9.76 2.07 -17.26
CA LEU A 26 8.44 2.70 -17.46
C LEU A 26 7.73 2.12 -18.70
N LYS A 27 8.42 2.07 -19.84
CA LYS A 27 7.85 1.50 -21.07
C LYS A 27 7.46 0.03 -20.91
N THR A 28 8.31 -0.76 -20.25
CA THR A 28 8.06 -2.18 -19.99
C THR A 28 6.86 -2.36 -19.07
N GLY A 29 6.77 -1.59 -17.97
CA GLY A 29 5.66 -1.65 -17.04
C GLY A 29 4.33 -1.29 -17.68
N HIS A 30 4.27 -0.17 -18.42
CA HIS A 30 3.05 0.22 -19.16
C HIS A 30 2.67 -0.84 -20.20
N GLY A 31 3.66 -1.41 -20.92
CA GLY A 31 3.42 -2.49 -21.88
C GLY A 31 2.83 -3.74 -21.23
N LEU A 32 3.37 -4.16 -20.08
CA LEU A 32 2.83 -5.27 -19.28
C LEU A 32 1.41 -5.00 -18.81
N GLY A 33 1.11 -3.78 -18.39
CA GLY A 33 -0.22 -3.38 -17.96
C GLY A 33 -1.25 -3.46 -19.09
N ARG A 34 -0.93 -2.92 -20.27
CA ARG A 34 -1.78 -3.03 -21.47
C ARG A 34 -2.00 -4.48 -21.90
N LEU A 35 -0.97 -5.32 -21.80
CA LEU A 35 -1.08 -6.75 -22.05
C LEU A 35 -2.00 -7.42 -21.02
N ALA A 36 -1.82 -7.11 -19.74
CA ALA A 36 -2.66 -7.63 -18.65
C ALA A 36 -4.14 -7.26 -18.84
N MET A 37 -4.42 -6.03 -19.28
CA MET A 37 -5.79 -5.60 -19.59
C MET A 37 -6.44 -6.47 -20.67
N ARG A 38 -5.69 -6.89 -21.69
CA ARG A 38 -6.18 -7.79 -22.76
C ARG A 38 -6.37 -9.23 -22.30
N LEU A 39 -5.48 -9.73 -21.44
CA LEU A 39 -5.46 -11.12 -21.01
C LEU A 39 -6.36 -11.42 -19.79
N LEU A 40 -6.79 -10.39 -19.05
CA LEU A 40 -7.53 -10.53 -17.80
C LEU A 40 -8.90 -9.82 -17.83
N PRO A 41 -9.81 -10.15 -18.78
CA PRO A 41 -11.07 -9.41 -18.98
C PRO A 41 -11.95 -9.41 -17.71
N ARG A 42 -11.93 -10.48 -16.92
CA ARG A 42 -12.68 -10.53 -15.65
C ARG A 42 -12.15 -9.50 -14.64
N ARG A 43 -10.85 -9.22 -14.62
CA ARG A 43 -10.26 -8.21 -13.74
C ARG A 43 -10.59 -6.81 -14.20
N VAL A 44 -10.63 -6.60 -15.51
CA VAL A 44 -11.06 -5.34 -16.14
C VAL A 44 -12.50 -5.03 -15.73
N GLU A 45 -13.41 -6.00 -15.82
CA GLU A 45 -14.81 -5.83 -15.45
C GLU A 45 -14.99 -5.50 -13.97
N ILE A 46 -14.25 -6.18 -13.07
CA ILE A 46 -14.27 -5.87 -11.64
C ILE A 46 -13.79 -4.44 -11.38
N ALA A 47 -12.71 -4.00 -12.01
CA ALA A 47 -12.18 -2.66 -11.84
C ALA A 47 -13.16 -1.60 -12.37
N ARG A 48 -13.76 -1.84 -13.56
CA ARG A 48 -14.82 -0.98 -14.12
C ARG A 48 -15.98 -0.85 -13.16
N ARG A 49 -16.48 -1.96 -12.63
CA ARG A 49 -17.61 -1.95 -11.68
C ARG A 49 -17.29 -1.20 -10.39
N ASN A 50 -16.06 -1.32 -9.88
CA ASN A 50 -15.64 -0.56 -8.72
C ASN A 50 -15.61 0.95 -8.99
N LEU A 51 -15.14 1.38 -10.16
CA LEU A 51 -15.16 2.80 -10.56
C LEU A 51 -16.58 3.31 -10.70
N GLU A 52 -17.52 2.53 -11.28
CA GLU A 52 -18.93 2.89 -11.38
C GLU A 52 -19.58 3.09 -10.01
N LEU A 53 -19.27 2.23 -9.05
CA LEU A 53 -19.83 2.30 -7.71
C LEU A 53 -19.25 3.47 -6.91
N CYS A 54 -17.94 3.71 -7.01
CA CYS A 54 -17.29 4.76 -6.26
C CYS A 54 -17.48 6.16 -6.87
N PHE A 55 -17.64 6.24 -8.21
CA PHE A 55 -17.71 7.49 -8.97
C PHE A 55 -18.87 7.45 -9.98
N PRO A 56 -20.14 7.38 -9.52
CA PRO A 56 -21.30 7.21 -10.40
C PRO A 56 -21.48 8.36 -11.41
N ASP A 57 -21.09 9.57 -11.03
CA ASP A 57 -21.21 10.77 -11.86
C ASP A 57 -20.07 10.94 -12.88
N MET A 58 -19.05 10.07 -12.84
CA MET A 58 -17.94 10.11 -13.79
C MET A 58 -18.40 9.68 -15.18
N LYS A 59 -18.07 10.47 -16.21
CA LYS A 59 -18.39 10.14 -17.60
C LYS A 59 -17.73 8.84 -18.03
N GLU A 60 -18.40 8.10 -18.90
CA GLU A 60 -17.93 6.79 -19.36
C GLU A 60 -16.54 6.86 -20.01
N ASP A 61 -16.29 7.84 -20.86
CA ASP A 61 -15.01 8.04 -21.53
C ASP A 61 -13.87 8.38 -20.56
N GLU A 62 -14.16 9.11 -19.48
CA GLU A 62 -13.21 9.40 -18.41
C GLU A 62 -12.91 8.15 -17.59
N ARG A 63 -13.96 7.37 -17.28
CA ARG A 63 -13.84 6.10 -16.54
C ARG A 63 -12.99 5.09 -17.32
N GLU A 64 -13.20 4.94 -18.62
CA GLU A 64 -12.40 4.03 -19.44
C GLU A 64 -10.94 4.48 -19.52
N ARG A 65 -10.66 5.78 -19.67
CA ARG A 65 -9.28 6.31 -19.59
C ARG A 65 -8.63 6.06 -18.22
N LEU A 66 -9.38 6.19 -17.14
CA LEU A 66 -8.87 5.89 -15.79
C LEU A 66 -8.60 4.40 -15.62
N LEU A 67 -9.47 3.54 -16.16
CA LEU A 67 -9.29 2.09 -16.18
C LEU A 67 -8.02 1.68 -16.93
N GLU A 68 -7.76 2.25 -18.11
CA GLU A 68 -6.54 2.00 -18.88
C GLU A 68 -5.28 2.40 -18.08
N ARG A 69 -5.27 3.61 -17.50
CA ARG A 69 -4.16 4.07 -16.64
C ARG A 69 -3.97 3.19 -15.41
N ASN A 70 -5.06 2.69 -14.82
CA ASN A 70 -4.98 1.75 -13.70
C ASN A 70 -4.28 0.46 -14.12
N PHE A 71 -4.60 -0.10 -15.29
CA PHE A 71 -3.91 -1.31 -15.77
C PHE A 71 -2.45 -1.05 -16.15
N GLU A 72 -2.12 0.10 -16.72
CA GLU A 72 -0.72 0.49 -16.90
C GLU A 72 0.01 0.56 -15.55
N SER A 73 -0.66 1.07 -14.51
CA SER A 73 -0.14 1.06 -13.14
C SER A 73 0.02 -0.37 -12.59
N VAL A 74 -0.87 -1.32 -12.92
CA VAL A 74 -0.70 -2.74 -12.54
C VAL A 74 0.61 -3.30 -13.09
N GLY A 75 0.92 -3.03 -14.35
CA GLY A 75 2.18 -3.46 -14.94
C GLY A 75 3.39 -2.79 -14.29
N MET A 76 3.29 -1.50 -13.97
CA MET A 76 4.32 -0.79 -13.20
C MET A 76 4.51 -1.38 -11.80
N GLY A 77 3.44 -1.78 -11.10
CA GLY A 77 3.51 -2.40 -9.78
C GLY A 77 4.37 -3.67 -9.75
N VAL A 78 4.38 -4.45 -10.85
CA VAL A 78 5.29 -5.61 -11.00
C VAL A 78 6.75 -5.15 -11.06
N ILE A 79 7.05 -4.13 -11.86
CA ILE A 79 8.40 -3.57 -11.99
C ILE A 79 8.86 -2.97 -10.65
N GLU A 80 8.00 -2.22 -9.98
CA GLU A 80 8.28 -1.57 -8.68
C GLU A 80 8.52 -2.58 -7.56
N THR A 81 7.82 -3.71 -7.59
CA THR A 81 8.11 -4.84 -6.70
C THR A 81 9.55 -5.34 -6.91
N GLY A 82 9.96 -5.51 -8.16
CA GLY A 82 11.34 -5.89 -8.48
C GLY A 82 12.36 -4.83 -8.06
N ILE A 83 12.06 -3.54 -8.27
CA ILE A 83 12.90 -2.43 -7.80
C ILE A 83 13.04 -2.49 -6.27
N ALA A 84 11.93 -2.63 -5.54
CA ALA A 84 11.92 -2.67 -4.09
C ALA A 84 12.75 -3.84 -3.53
N TRP A 85 12.71 -5.00 -4.16
CA TRP A 85 13.38 -6.20 -3.68
C TRP A 85 14.84 -6.30 -4.12
N PHE A 86 15.21 -5.80 -5.30
CA PHE A 86 16.52 -6.08 -5.91
C PHE A 86 17.44 -4.87 -6.01
N TRP A 87 16.91 -3.64 -6.16
CA TRP A 87 17.80 -2.48 -6.27
C TRP A 87 18.56 -2.21 -4.97
N PRO A 88 19.85 -1.80 -5.06
CA PRO A 88 20.57 -1.29 -3.91
C PRO A 88 20.02 0.09 -3.51
N ASP A 89 20.21 0.46 -2.25
CA ASP A 89 19.68 1.69 -1.65
C ASP A 89 20.08 2.95 -2.43
N TRP A 90 21.33 3.03 -2.86
CA TRP A 90 21.85 4.18 -3.60
C TRP A 90 21.09 4.40 -4.92
N ARG A 91 20.62 3.31 -5.57
CA ARG A 91 19.86 3.40 -6.81
C ARG A 91 18.42 3.83 -6.55
N VAL A 92 17.79 3.30 -5.51
CA VAL A 92 16.45 3.72 -5.08
C VAL A 92 16.45 5.21 -4.71
N ARG A 93 17.43 5.65 -3.90
CA ARG A 93 17.55 7.06 -3.44
C ARG A 93 17.61 8.09 -4.56
N LYS A 94 18.08 7.72 -5.74
CA LYS A 94 18.12 8.62 -6.92
C LYS A 94 16.75 8.92 -7.52
N HIS A 95 15.74 8.12 -7.18
CA HIS A 95 14.43 8.15 -7.84
C HIS A 95 13.29 8.53 -6.91
N PHE A 96 13.56 9.05 -5.70
CA PHE A 96 12.47 9.49 -4.85
C PHE A 96 12.75 10.80 -4.12
N SER A 97 11.67 11.49 -3.77
CA SER A 97 11.62 12.59 -2.81
C SER A 97 10.60 12.29 -1.72
N VAL A 98 10.70 12.99 -0.60
CA VAL A 98 9.78 12.84 0.53
C VAL A 98 9.26 14.22 0.91
N THR A 99 7.96 14.31 1.17
CA THR A 99 7.26 15.52 1.59
C THR A 99 6.48 15.21 2.88
N GLY A 100 6.43 16.13 3.83
CA GLY A 100 5.66 15.98 5.07
C GLY A 100 6.33 15.07 6.12
N TYR A 101 7.65 14.82 6.00
CA TYR A 101 8.36 13.96 6.96
C TYR A 101 8.33 14.52 8.39
N GLU A 102 8.19 15.81 8.56
CA GLU A 102 8.00 16.52 9.82
C GLU A 102 6.82 15.99 10.64
N HIS A 103 5.75 15.52 10.01
CA HIS A 103 4.60 14.93 10.71
C HIS A 103 4.99 13.64 11.43
N MET A 104 5.87 12.83 10.82
CA MET A 104 6.40 11.63 11.46
C MET A 104 7.34 11.98 12.63
N GLU A 105 8.18 13.00 12.49
CA GLU A 105 9.09 13.44 13.55
C GLU A 105 8.31 13.97 14.75
N GLN A 106 7.27 14.78 14.51
CA GLN A 106 6.38 15.31 15.55
C GLN A 106 5.67 14.18 16.31
N ALA A 107 5.12 13.20 15.60
CA ALA A 107 4.45 12.06 16.24
C ALA A 107 5.42 11.23 17.10
N ARG A 108 6.64 11.00 16.62
CA ARG A 108 7.67 10.29 17.38
C ARG A 108 8.15 11.07 18.61
N ALA A 109 8.28 12.40 18.50
CA ALA A 109 8.67 13.24 19.64
C ALA A 109 7.67 13.17 20.81
N GLN A 110 6.41 12.81 20.53
CA GLN A 110 5.39 12.58 21.57
C GLN A 110 5.55 11.24 22.32
N GLY A 111 6.52 10.40 21.95
CA GLY A 111 6.76 9.11 22.59
C GLY A 111 5.63 8.10 22.41
N ARG A 112 4.79 8.26 21.37
CA ARG A 112 3.72 7.32 21.03
C ARG A 112 4.13 6.40 19.89
N GLY A 113 3.62 5.15 19.89
CA GLY A 113 3.69 4.30 18.71
C GLY A 113 2.94 4.92 17.53
N VAL A 114 3.31 4.57 16.32
CA VAL A 114 2.73 5.11 15.09
C VAL A 114 2.07 4.00 14.29
N VAL A 115 0.81 4.14 13.95
CA VAL A 115 0.17 3.38 12.87
C VAL A 115 0.36 4.16 11.58
N LEU A 116 1.22 3.67 10.72
CA LEU A 116 1.41 4.20 9.39
C LEU A 116 0.35 3.57 8.48
N ILE A 117 -0.64 4.37 8.06
CA ILE A 117 -1.72 3.90 7.20
C ILE A 117 -1.22 3.85 5.77
N GLY A 118 -1.00 2.63 5.29
CA GLY A 118 -0.82 2.35 3.87
C GLY A 118 -2.14 1.97 3.21
N MET A 119 -2.20 2.15 1.91
CA MET A 119 -3.25 1.63 1.06
C MET A 119 -2.61 0.67 0.05
N HIS A 120 -3.41 -0.26 -0.50
CA HIS A 120 -2.92 -1.19 -1.52
C HIS A 120 -2.73 -0.51 -2.89
N PHE A 121 -2.08 0.66 -2.89
CA PHE A 121 -1.59 1.26 -4.11
C PHE A 121 -0.68 0.30 -4.87
N LEU A 122 -0.66 0.39 -6.17
CA LEU A 122 0.22 -0.45 -6.98
C LEU A 122 1.71 -0.17 -6.74
N THR A 123 2.03 1.04 -6.23
CA THR A 123 3.37 1.45 -5.75
C THR A 123 3.72 0.95 -4.35
N LEU A 124 2.88 0.12 -3.73
CA LEU A 124 2.94 -0.30 -2.33
C LEU A 124 4.32 -0.80 -1.89
N GLU A 125 4.87 -1.79 -2.60
CA GLU A 125 6.15 -2.43 -2.23
C GLU A 125 7.30 -1.41 -2.25
N LEU A 126 7.31 -0.54 -3.26
CA LEU A 126 8.34 0.49 -3.38
C LEU A 126 8.13 1.61 -2.34
N GLY A 127 6.89 2.02 -2.11
CA GLY A 127 6.56 3.01 -1.06
C GLY A 127 6.97 2.54 0.33
N ALA A 128 6.68 1.28 0.68
CA ALA A 128 7.13 0.67 1.93
C ALA A 128 8.66 0.60 2.03
N ARG A 129 9.34 0.28 0.91
CA ARG A 129 10.80 0.29 0.83
C ARG A 129 11.39 1.68 1.08
N ILE A 130 10.84 2.72 0.41
CA ILE A 130 11.29 4.11 0.55
C ILE A 130 11.08 4.57 2.00
N PHE A 131 9.90 4.36 2.56
CA PHE A 131 9.62 4.73 3.95
C PHE A 131 10.58 4.05 4.93
N GLY A 132 10.77 2.74 4.79
CA GLY A 132 11.64 1.98 5.68
C GLY A 132 13.12 2.33 5.57
N MET A 133 13.58 2.95 4.47
CA MET A 133 14.92 3.52 4.35
C MET A 133 15.10 4.80 5.19
N LEU A 134 14.01 5.45 5.59
CA LEU A 134 13.99 6.61 6.49
C LEU A 134 13.77 6.16 7.93
N ASN A 135 12.74 5.32 8.14
CA ASN A 135 12.35 4.78 9.43
C ASN A 135 11.92 3.32 9.29
N ALA A 136 12.77 2.41 9.72
CA ALA A 136 12.41 1.00 9.73
C ALA A 136 11.26 0.76 10.74
N GLY A 137 10.17 0.18 10.26
CA GLY A 137 8.99 -0.17 11.04
C GLY A 137 8.74 -1.68 11.06
N ILE A 138 7.56 -2.05 11.51
CA ILE A 138 7.05 -3.42 11.53
C ILE A 138 5.95 -3.52 10.48
N GLY A 139 6.13 -4.38 9.49
CA GLY A 139 5.13 -4.59 8.44
C GLY A 139 4.08 -5.63 8.85
N VAL A 140 2.82 -5.35 8.57
CA VAL A 140 1.75 -6.35 8.68
C VAL A 140 1.52 -7.00 7.32
N TYR A 141 1.49 -8.33 7.26
CA TYR A 141 1.35 -9.03 5.99
C TYR A 141 0.54 -10.33 6.09
N ARG A 142 0.15 -10.82 4.95
CA ARG A 142 -0.38 -12.18 4.79
C ARG A 142 0.70 -13.05 4.15
N PRO A 143 1.08 -14.19 4.74
CA PRO A 143 1.96 -15.16 4.11
C PRO A 143 1.44 -15.61 2.74
N ASN A 144 2.35 -15.75 1.78
CA ASN A 144 2.01 -16.22 0.45
C ASN A 144 1.87 -17.76 0.44
N ASN A 145 0.91 -18.28 -0.33
CA ASN A 145 0.71 -19.72 -0.47
C ASN A 145 1.89 -20.43 -1.15
N ASN A 146 2.65 -19.73 -1.99
CA ASN A 146 3.89 -20.22 -2.58
C ASN A 146 5.06 -19.90 -1.65
N ALA A 147 5.64 -20.90 -1.00
CA ALA A 147 6.69 -20.73 -0.01
C ALA A 147 7.96 -20.02 -0.56
N LEU A 148 8.28 -20.18 -1.86
CA LEU A 148 9.39 -19.47 -2.47
C LEU A 148 9.08 -17.96 -2.60
N LEU A 149 7.88 -17.62 -3.06
CA LEU A 149 7.46 -16.22 -3.17
C LEU A 149 7.32 -15.58 -1.79
N ASP A 150 6.82 -16.32 -0.81
CA ASP A 150 6.75 -15.85 0.59
C ASP A 150 8.12 -15.54 1.16
N TRP A 151 9.07 -16.45 0.98
CA TRP A 151 10.46 -16.24 1.38
C TRP A 151 11.08 -15.02 0.70
N LEU A 152 10.89 -14.87 -0.61
CA LEU A 152 11.46 -13.75 -1.37
C LEU A 152 10.83 -12.42 -0.96
N GLN A 153 9.50 -12.37 -0.83
CA GLN A 153 8.76 -11.19 -0.38
C GLN A 153 9.21 -10.76 1.02
N THR A 154 9.27 -11.70 1.96
CA THR A 154 9.72 -11.43 3.33
C THR A 154 11.14 -10.94 3.34
N ARG A 155 12.06 -11.59 2.60
CA ARG A 155 13.45 -11.14 2.48
C ARG A 155 13.56 -9.74 1.86
N GLY A 156 12.77 -9.46 0.82
CA GLY A 156 12.71 -8.14 0.18
C GLY A 156 12.25 -7.05 1.15
N ARG A 157 11.18 -7.31 1.90
CA ARG A 157 10.60 -6.38 2.89
C ARG A 157 11.50 -6.16 4.11
N LEU A 158 12.18 -7.18 4.60
CA LEU A 158 13.13 -7.08 5.72
C LEU A 158 14.37 -6.25 5.39
N ARG A 159 14.58 -5.84 4.15
CA ARG A 159 15.63 -4.87 3.81
C ARG A 159 15.37 -3.47 4.38
N SER A 160 14.12 -3.17 4.70
CA SER A 160 13.67 -1.85 5.18
C SER A 160 12.71 -1.92 6.36
N ASN A 161 12.36 -3.11 6.82
CA ASN A 161 11.53 -3.30 8.02
C ASN A 161 12.32 -4.06 9.08
N LYS A 162 12.01 -3.79 10.35
CA LYS A 162 12.59 -4.50 11.49
C LYS A 162 12.13 -5.96 11.53
N THR A 163 10.83 -6.16 11.31
CA THR A 163 10.18 -7.48 11.30
C THR A 163 8.85 -7.42 10.56
N MET A 164 8.26 -8.60 10.34
CA MET A 164 6.93 -8.75 9.75
C MET A 164 6.01 -9.46 10.74
N LEU A 165 4.80 -8.96 10.93
CA LEU A 165 3.74 -9.60 11.72
C LEU A 165 2.66 -10.15 10.81
N ASP A 166 2.11 -11.31 11.19
CA ASP A 166 0.93 -11.85 10.53
C ASP A 166 -0.27 -10.91 10.74
N ARG A 167 -1.10 -10.75 9.73
CA ARG A 167 -2.29 -9.88 9.77
C ARG A 167 -3.31 -10.26 10.85
N TYR A 168 -3.26 -11.47 11.38
CA TYR A 168 -4.11 -11.94 12.49
C TYR A 168 -3.49 -11.76 13.87
N ASP A 169 -2.21 -11.36 13.96
CA ASP A 169 -1.53 -11.12 15.24
C ASP A 169 -1.84 -9.72 15.81
N LEU A 170 -3.11 -9.48 16.11
CA LEU A 170 -3.54 -8.21 16.71
C LEU A 170 -2.82 -7.91 18.03
N LYS A 171 -2.52 -8.95 18.84
CA LYS A 171 -1.82 -8.77 20.12
C LYS A 171 -0.38 -8.31 19.90
N GLY A 172 0.32 -8.87 18.92
CA GLY A 172 1.66 -8.44 18.52
C GLY A 172 1.66 -7.00 18.02
N MET A 173 0.68 -6.61 17.18
CA MET A 173 0.52 -5.24 16.71
C MET A 173 0.33 -4.24 17.85
N ILE A 174 -0.58 -4.53 18.80
CA ILE A 174 -0.82 -3.67 19.97
C ILE A 174 0.43 -3.57 20.85
N ARG A 175 1.16 -4.67 21.03
CA ARG A 175 2.40 -4.69 21.79
C ARG A 175 3.47 -3.81 21.15
N ALA A 176 3.64 -3.92 19.84
CA ALA A 176 4.58 -3.10 19.08
C ALA A 176 4.28 -1.60 19.24
N LEU A 177 3.01 -1.20 19.08
CA LEU A 177 2.58 0.19 19.27
C LEU A 177 2.84 0.71 20.68
N LYS A 178 2.60 -0.12 21.73
CA LYS A 178 2.90 0.23 23.12
C LYS A 178 4.40 0.34 23.42
N GLN A 179 5.25 -0.23 22.56
CA GLN A 179 6.71 -0.11 22.59
C GLN A 179 7.22 1.05 21.71
N ASN A 180 6.35 1.96 21.31
CA ASN A 180 6.67 3.12 20.46
C ASN A 180 7.23 2.74 19.09
N GLU A 181 6.85 1.56 18.57
CA GLU A 181 7.23 1.14 17.23
C GLU A 181 6.32 1.74 16.16
N ILE A 182 6.82 1.78 14.92
CA ILE A 182 6.04 2.11 13.74
C ILE A 182 5.44 0.82 13.20
N LEU A 183 4.11 0.76 13.11
CA LEU A 183 3.37 -0.34 12.53
C LEU A 183 2.82 0.06 11.17
N TRP A 184 3.30 -0.56 10.10
CA TRP A 184 2.75 -0.38 8.77
C TRP A 184 1.50 -1.25 8.62
N TYR A 185 0.34 -0.62 8.42
CA TYR A 185 -0.97 -1.25 8.42
C TYR A 185 -1.83 -0.75 7.26
N ALA A 186 -2.45 -1.65 6.50
CA ALA A 186 -3.30 -1.32 5.36
C ALA A 186 -4.74 -1.80 5.60
N PRO A 187 -5.65 -0.92 6.03
CA PRO A 187 -7.04 -1.27 6.40
C PRO A 187 -8.03 -1.24 5.23
N ASP A 188 -7.60 -1.03 4.02
CA ASP A 188 -8.43 -0.77 2.83
C ASP A 188 -8.94 -2.04 2.12
N HIS A 189 -8.72 -3.23 2.69
CA HIS A 189 -9.28 -4.48 2.17
C HIS A 189 -10.59 -4.85 2.84
N ASP A 190 -11.51 -5.44 2.08
CA ASP A 190 -12.68 -6.13 2.60
C ASP A 190 -12.27 -7.47 3.23
N TYR A 191 -12.53 -7.63 4.52
CA TYR A 191 -12.30 -8.86 5.28
C TYR A 191 -13.57 -9.68 5.49
N GLY A 192 -14.64 -9.36 4.75
CA GLY A 192 -15.94 -10.00 4.87
C GLY A 192 -16.79 -9.49 6.03
N LYS A 193 -18.04 -9.93 6.08
CA LYS A 193 -19.07 -9.38 6.97
C LYS A 193 -18.75 -9.50 8.47
N THR A 194 -18.08 -10.57 8.89
CA THR A 194 -17.88 -10.90 10.31
C THR A 194 -16.97 -9.94 11.06
N ASN A 195 -15.99 -9.34 10.38
CA ASN A 195 -14.97 -8.48 10.97
C ASN A 195 -15.03 -7.04 10.46
N SER A 196 -16.15 -6.65 9.89
CA SER A 196 -16.35 -5.33 9.27
C SER A 196 -17.50 -4.58 9.94
N VAL A 197 -17.42 -3.28 9.85
CA VAL A 197 -18.55 -2.36 10.00
C VAL A 197 -18.89 -1.78 8.64
N PHE A 198 -20.16 -1.47 8.41
CA PHE A 198 -20.62 -0.93 7.15
C PHE A 198 -20.75 0.59 7.28
N VAL A 199 -19.93 1.31 6.55
CA VAL A 199 -19.83 2.78 6.61
C VAL A 199 -19.51 3.34 5.22
N PRO A 200 -19.76 4.63 4.96
CA PRO A 200 -19.53 5.22 3.64
C PRO A 200 -18.07 5.09 3.17
N PHE A 201 -17.91 4.85 1.86
CA PHE A 201 -16.64 4.91 1.15
C PHE A 201 -16.88 5.42 -0.27
N PHE A 202 -16.39 6.61 -0.61
CA PHE A 202 -16.79 7.36 -1.79
C PHE A 202 -18.31 7.45 -1.90
N ALA A 203 -18.88 7.11 -3.07
CA ALA A 203 -20.34 7.09 -3.28
C ALA A 203 -21.03 5.82 -2.76
N VAL A 204 -20.29 4.86 -2.20
CA VAL A 204 -20.88 3.63 -1.63
C VAL A 204 -21.27 3.88 -0.17
N PRO A 205 -22.58 3.90 0.18
CA PRO A 205 -23.03 4.26 1.53
C PRO A 205 -22.67 3.22 2.59
N ASP A 206 -22.61 1.93 2.22
CA ASP A 206 -22.45 0.78 3.12
C ASP A 206 -21.27 -0.10 2.67
N ALA A 207 -20.05 0.47 2.65
CA ALA A 207 -18.85 -0.28 2.32
C ALA A 207 -18.34 -1.07 3.54
N ALA A 208 -17.99 -2.34 3.32
CA ALA A 208 -17.41 -3.20 4.36
C ALA A 208 -16.01 -2.70 4.75
N THR A 209 -15.89 -2.13 5.94
CA THR A 209 -14.66 -1.54 6.48
C THR A 209 -14.19 -2.31 7.69
N THR A 210 -12.90 -2.65 7.75
CA THR A 210 -12.33 -3.47 8.85
C THR A 210 -12.49 -2.82 10.21
N ALA A 211 -12.92 -3.60 11.21
CA ALA A 211 -12.97 -3.17 12.62
C ALA A 211 -11.57 -3.21 13.31
N GLY A 212 -10.53 -3.71 12.62
CA GLY A 212 -9.18 -3.83 13.18
C GLY A 212 -8.56 -2.48 13.56
N SER A 213 -8.81 -1.44 12.77
CA SER A 213 -8.33 -0.08 13.03
C SER A 213 -8.83 0.44 14.38
N TYR A 214 -10.10 0.23 14.70
CA TYR A 214 -10.67 0.61 16.00
C TYR A 214 -9.95 -0.07 17.16
N MET A 215 -9.63 -1.36 17.03
CA MET A 215 -8.94 -2.11 18.10
C MET A 215 -7.53 -1.58 18.36
N LEU A 216 -6.80 -1.23 17.31
CA LEU A 216 -5.46 -0.63 17.42
C LEU A 216 -5.53 0.75 18.09
N VAL A 217 -6.41 1.63 17.62
CA VAL A 217 -6.59 2.99 18.16
C VAL A 217 -7.01 2.93 19.63
N LYS A 218 -8.02 2.15 19.98
CA LYS A 218 -8.54 2.04 21.36
C LYS A 218 -7.52 1.46 22.33
N SER A 219 -6.74 0.45 21.91
CA SER A 219 -5.88 -0.32 22.81
C SER A 219 -4.50 0.31 23.02
N ALA A 220 -3.97 1.01 22.02
CA ALA A 220 -2.62 1.54 22.04
C ALA A 220 -2.54 3.08 21.97
N ARG A 221 -3.62 3.76 21.54
CA ARG A 221 -3.68 5.22 21.32
C ARG A 221 -2.48 5.74 20.52
N PRO A 222 -2.17 5.13 19.37
CA PRO A 222 -1.03 5.53 18.57
C PRO A 222 -1.27 6.87 17.88
N ALA A 223 -0.22 7.50 17.38
CA ALA A 223 -0.36 8.43 16.26
C ALA A 223 -0.81 7.65 15.01
N VAL A 224 -1.66 8.24 14.19
CA VAL A 224 -2.20 7.59 12.99
C VAL A 224 -1.90 8.45 11.78
N ILE A 225 -0.93 8.03 10.98
CA ILE A 225 -0.36 8.84 9.90
C ILE A 225 -0.59 8.13 8.56
N PRO A 226 -1.43 8.67 7.68
CA PRO A 226 -1.53 8.19 6.31
C PRO A 226 -0.29 8.56 5.50
N PHE A 227 0.11 7.69 4.55
CA PHE A 227 1.16 8.03 3.59
C PHE A 227 0.78 7.61 2.18
N VAL A 228 1.24 8.38 1.20
CA VAL A 228 0.90 8.21 -0.21
C VAL A 228 2.19 8.08 -1.04
N PRO A 229 2.56 6.88 -1.45
CA PRO A 229 3.59 6.71 -2.46
C PRO A 229 2.98 6.93 -3.85
N ARG A 230 3.41 7.96 -4.56
CA ARG A 230 2.94 8.23 -5.93
C ARG A 230 4.09 8.31 -6.92
N ARG A 231 3.78 8.05 -8.18
CA ARG A 231 4.70 8.30 -9.30
C ARG A 231 4.69 9.78 -9.63
N LYS A 232 5.85 10.36 -9.88
CA LYS A 232 5.94 11.73 -10.37
C LYS A 232 5.41 11.81 -11.81
N ALA A 233 4.62 12.84 -12.09
CA ALA A 233 4.01 13.05 -13.40
C ALA A 233 5.04 13.22 -14.54
N ASP A 234 6.24 13.73 -14.20
CA ASP A 234 7.35 13.92 -15.13
C ASP A 234 8.11 12.61 -15.47
N GLY A 235 7.73 11.49 -14.86
CA GLY A 235 8.38 10.19 -15.07
C GLY A 235 9.78 10.09 -14.50
N THR A 236 10.21 10.98 -13.59
CA THR A 236 11.58 10.96 -13.02
C THR A 236 11.72 10.05 -11.80
N GLY A 237 10.59 9.55 -11.26
CA GLY A 237 10.60 8.68 -10.10
C GLY A 237 9.34 8.78 -9.26
N TYR A 238 9.54 8.84 -7.96
CA TYR A 238 8.46 8.73 -6.96
C TYR A 238 8.51 9.87 -5.96
N GLU A 239 7.35 10.18 -5.40
CA GLU A 239 7.22 11.04 -4.24
C GLU A 239 6.50 10.25 -3.14
N LEU A 240 7.08 10.26 -1.95
CA LEU A 240 6.45 9.75 -0.74
C LEU A 240 5.90 10.92 0.05
N ILE A 241 4.57 11.02 0.14
CA ILE A 241 3.90 12.08 0.90
C ILE A 241 3.46 11.50 2.24
N ILE A 242 3.90 12.08 3.33
CA ILE A 242 3.49 11.73 4.69
C ILE A 242 2.50 12.79 5.14
N LEU A 243 1.27 12.36 5.45
CA LEU A 243 0.18 13.26 5.82
C LEU A 243 0.20 13.56 7.32
N GLU A 244 -0.63 14.49 7.75
CA GLU A 244 -0.80 14.84 9.14
C GLU A 244 -1.35 13.69 9.99
N ASP A 245 -1.02 13.69 11.28
CA ASP A 245 -1.58 12.76 12.27
C ASP A 245 -3.09 13.01 12.43
N ILE A 246 -3.88 11.99 12.15
CA ILE A 246 -5.35 12.04 12.25
C ILE A 246 -5.85 11.43 13.57
N SER A 247 -4.98 11.07 14.51
CA SER A 247 -5.35 10.34 15.72
C SER A 247 -6.41 11.06 16.56
N ASP A 248 -6.41 12.39 16.58
CA ASP A 248 -7.40 13.17 17.33
C ASP A 248 -8.82 13.00 16.79
N THR A 249 -8.99 12.81 15.49
CA THR A 249 -10.30 12.54 14.88
C THR A 249 -10.85 11.15 15.18
N LEU A 250 -10.00 10.25 15.66
CA LEU A 250 -10.32 8.85 15.94
C LEU A 250 -10.57 8.59 17.44
N GLN A 251 -10.14 9.50 18.32
CA GLN A 251 -10.28 9.34 19.77
C GLN A 251 -11.74 9.52 20.23
N GLY A 252 -12.15 8.67 21.18
CA GLY A 252 -13.50 8.72 21.75
C GLY A 252 -14.62 8.18 20.86
N GLY A 253 -14.32 7.84 19.60
CA GLY A 253 -15.29 7.28 18.67
C GLY A 253 -15.62 5.81 18.94
N ASP A 254 -16.80 5.40 18.54
CA ASP A 254 -17.18 3.98 18.45
C ASP A 254 -16.58 3.33 17.18
N LYS A 255 -16.88 2.05 16.95
CA LYS A 255 -16.34 1.32 15.79
C LYS A 255 -16.72 1.95 14.45
N ALA A 256 -17.96 2.45 14.32
CA ALA A 256 -18.46 3.02 13.09
C ALA A 256 -17.83 4.39 12.81
N SER A 257 -17.71 5.22 13.85
CA SER A 257 -17.05 6.52 13.78
C SER A 257 -15.59 6.40 13.36
N VAL A 258 -14.82 5.52 14.02
CA VAL A 258 -13.40 5.29 13.67
C VAL A 258 -13.26 4.77 12.23
N ALA A 259 -14.10 3.83 11.81
CA ALA A 259 -14.08 3.29 10.46
C ALA A 259 -14.41 4.37 9.40
N THR A 260 -15.40 5.24 9.69
CA THR A 260 -15.77 6.35 8.81
C THR A 260 -14.63 7.35 8.65
N GLN A 261 -13.97 7.75 9.73
CA GLN A 261 -12.83 8.67 9.65
C GLN A 261 -11.63 8.04 8.95
N MET A 262 -11.42 6.73 9.15
CA MET A 262 -10.38 5.99 8.44
C MET A 262 -10.66 5.96 6.93
N ASN A 263 -11.90 5.67 6.51
CA ASN A 263 -12.29 5.71 5.11
C ASN A 263 -12.07 7.10 4.50
N ARG A 264 -12.45 8.18 5.18
CA ARG A 264 -12.20 9.56 4.72
C ARG A 264 -10.71 9.86 4.54
N ALA A 265 -9.85 9.34 5.41
CA ALA A 265 -8.40 9.49 5.26
C ALA A 265 -7.89 8.71 4.03
N ILE A 266 -8.40 7.49 3.82
CA ILE A 266 -8.08 6.66 2.65
C ILE A 266 -8.56 7.33 1.36
N GLU A 267 -9.80 7.83 1.32
CA GLU A 267 -10.36 8.56 0.17
C GLU A 267 -9.48 9.74 -0.22
N ARG A 268 -9.10 10.58 0.75
CA ARG A 268 -8.18 11.71 0.50
C ARG A 268 -6.85 11.24 -0.07
N ALA A 269 -6.28 10.18 0.48
CA ALA A 269 -5.01 9.64 0.02
C ALA A 269 -5.11 9.06 -1.39
N VAL A 270 -6.20 8.35 -1.72
CA VAL A 270 -6.47 7.79 -3.06
C VAL A 270 -6.57 8.91 -4.11
N MET A 271 -7.20 10.03 -3.77
CA MET A 271 -7.36 11.17 -4.69
C MET A 271 -6.05 11.95 -4.92
N MET A 272 -5.00 11.67 -4.15
CA MET A 272 -3.66 12.29 -4.30
C MET A 272 -2.70 11.44 -5.14
N ALA A 273 -3.04 10.16 -5.39
CA ALA A 273 -2.15 9.18 -6.00
C ALA A 273 -2.16 9.19 -7.54
#